data_215a869f3414150a2eaa95640f5840a7
#
_entry.id   215a869f3414150a2eaa95640f5840a7
#
_cell.length_a   1.000
_cell.length_b   1.000
_cell.length_c   1.000
_cell.angle_alpha   90.00
_cell.angle_beta   90.00
_cell.angle_gamma   90.00
#
_symmetry.space_group_name_H-M   'P 1'
#
loop_
_entity.id
_entity.type
_entity.pdbx_description
1 polymer ?
#
loop_
_entity_poly.entity_id
_entity_poly.type
_entity_poly.pdbx_seq_one_letter_code
_entity_poly.pdbx_strand_id
1 'polypeptide(L)'
;MKKLKIKSITSGSEKHVYDLSVNDNHNFYITNNAILTHNCDYLSMNAQAALRGVMEEYHNTARFLLTCNYPHKIIPAIHSRCQGFHIEKVDIVEFTARVATILVEENVEFDLDTLDTFVKATYPDLRKCINTVQMNSLSNTLVSPSQSDTSSSDYKIEMVELFKAGKISDARKLLCSQARPEEMEEIYRWLYSNLNYLGTNERQQDKAILIIKQGLVDHTICADSEINLAAVLIRLAHNLES
;
A
#
# COMPACT_ATOMS: atom_id res chain seq x y z
N MET A 1 21.03 28.04 3.42
CA MET A 1 20.23 27.29 2.44
C MET A 1 21.02 27.14 1.14
N LYS A 2 21.39 25.93 0.73
CA LYS A 2 21.98 25.68 -0.60
C LYS A 2 20.86 25.70 -1.63
N LYS A 3 20.84 26.68 -2.53
CA LYS A 3 19.91 26.72 -3.65
C LYS A 3 20.33 25.68 -4.68
N LEU A 4 19.51 24.65 -4.89
CA LEU A 4 19.66 23.74 -6.02
C LEU A 4 19.18 24.45 -7.28
N LYS A 5 20.04 24.49 -8.32
CA LYS A 5 19.71 25.07 -9.62
C LYS A 5 19.39 23.93 -10.58
N ILE A 6 18.13 23.82 -10.99
CA ILE A 6 17.74 22.95 -12.12
C ILE A 6 18.31 23.53 -13.40
N LYS A 7 19.13 22.78 -14.12
CA LYS A 7 19.84 23.27 -15.34
C LYS A 7 18.99 23.24 -16.61
N SER A 8 18.02 22.35 -16.69
CA SER A 8 17.06 22.34 -17.82
C SER A 8 15.83 21.50 -17.46
N ILE A 9 14.66 21.89 -17.98
CA ILE A 9 13.46 21.07 -18.04
C ILE A 9 13.10 20.96 -19.52
N THR A 10 13.12 19.74 -20.05
CA THR A 10 12.62 19.45 -21.39
C THR A 10 11.26 18.79 -21.26
N SER A 11 10.25 19.33 -21.96
CA SER A 11 8.95 18.68 -22.08
C SER A 11 9.09 17.49 -23.03
N GLY A 12 9.09 16.28 -22.49
CA GLY A 12 9.00 15.04 -23.27
C GLY A 12 7.54 14.62 -23.44
N SER A 13 7.27 13.83 -24.49
CA SER A 13 5.95 13.22 -24.72
C SER A 13 5.64 12.06 -23.77
N GLU A 14 6.58 11.65 -22.93
CA GLU A 14 6.43 10.57 -21.96
C GLU A 14 6.10 11.14 -20.58
N LYS A 15 5.06 10.60 -19.95
CA LYS A 15 4.62 10.95 -18.61
C LYS A 15 5.51 10.24 -17.56
N HIS A 16 6.76 10.65 -17.43
CA HIS A 16 7.58 10.21 -16.31
C HIS A 16 7.29 11.10 -15.10
N VAL A 17 6.90 10.46 -13.99
CA VAL A 17 6.78 11.11 -12.68
C VAL A 17 8.11 10.90 -11.97
N TYR A 18 8.78 12.01 -11.60
CA TYR A 18 10.02 11.97 -10.84
C TYR A 18 9.73 12.30 -9.37
N ASP A 19 10.23 11.49 -8.47
CA ASP A 19 10.28 11.80 -7.05
C ASP A 19 11.65 12.41 -6.73
N LEU A 20 11.64 13.49 -5.94
CA LEU A 20 12.85 14.18 -5.50
C LEU A 20 12.97 14.06 -3.99
N SER A 21 14.01 13.35 -3.53
CA SER A 21 14.37 13.31 -2.12
C SER A 21 15.37 14.42 -1.80
N VAL A 22 15.05 15.24 -0.80
CA VAL A 22 15.93 16.29 -0.30
C VAL A 22 16.37 15.94 1.11
N ASN A 23 17.69 15.86 1.35
CA ASN A 23 18.23 15.65 2.67
C ASN A 23 17.88 16.83 3.60
N ASP A 24 17.53 16.53 4.82
CA ASP A 24 17.30 17.40 5.98
C ASP A 24 15.95 18.09 6.09
N ASN A 25 15.25 18.47 5.02
CA ASN A 25 13.98 19.20 5.13
C ASN A 25 12.80 18.61 4.36
N HIS A 26 13.00 17.57 3.54
CA HIS A 26 11.98 16.89 2.72
C HIS A 26 11.04 17.80 1.92
N ASN A 27 11.45 19.03 1.60
CA ASN A 27 10.72 19.99 0.81
C ASN A 27 11.61 20.66 -0.24
N PHE A 28 11.04 21.06 -1.37
CA PHE A 28 11.79 21.65 -2.47
C PHE A 28 10.90 22.55 -3.34
N TYR A 29 11.54 23.45 -4.11
CA TYR A 29 10.90 24.35 -5.05
C TYR A 29 11.07 23.84 -6.48
N ILE A 30 9.98 23.72 -7.24
CA ILE A 30 10.00 23.10 -8.58
C ILE A 30 10.07 24.10 -9.73
N THR A 31 9.70 25.36 -9.55
CA THR A 31 9.69 26.35 -10.64
C THR A 31 10.21 27.71 -10.21
N ASN A 32 10.43 28.61 -11.20
CA ASN A 32 10.78 30.02 -10.97
C ASN A 32 9.70 30.77 -10.16
N ASN A 33 8.45 30.29 -10.18
CA ASN A 33 7.33 30.84 -9.40
C ASN A 33 7.13 30.12 -8.06
N ALA A 34 8.16 29.43 -7.58
CA ALA A 34 8.20 28.73 -6.29
C ALA A 34 6.97 27.84 -6.03
N ILE A 35 6.99 26.62 -6.58
CA ILE A 35 6.05 25.57 -6.18
C ILE A 35 6.70 24.78 -5.03
N LEU A 36 6.04 24.76 -3.88
CA LEU A 36 6.47 23.97 -2.73
C LEU A 36 5.66 22.68 -2.69
N THR A 37 6.36 21.54 -2.64
CA THR A 37 5.73 20.23 -2.42
C THR A 37 6.15 19.66 -1.08
N HIS A 38 5.20 19.05 -0.34
CA HIS A 38 5.46 18.50 0.98
C HIS A 38 4.42 17.46 1.40
N ASN A 39 4.83 16.45 2.17
CA ASN A 39 3.93 15.53 2.87
C ASN A 39 3.44 16.21 4.16
N CYS A 40 2.29 16.88 4.10
CA CYS A 40 1.82 17.79 5.14
C CYS A 40 1.30 17.09 6.40
N ASP A 41 0.93 15.84 6.32
CA ASP A 41 0.42 15.03 7.43
C ASP A 41 1.48 14.70 8.49
N TYR A 42 2.76 14.90 8.18
CA TYR A 42 3.87 14.79 9.13
C TYR A 42 4.24 16.13 9.79
N LEU A 43 3.66 17.24 9.35
CA LEU A 43 3.86 18.53 9.99
C LEU A 43 3.14 18.60 11.34
N SER A 44 3.81 19.14 12.36
CA SER A 44 3.15 19.45 13.62
C SER A 44 2.07 20.51 13.43
N MET A 45 1.10 20.59 14.34
CA MET A 45 0.03 21.60 14.30
C MET A 45 0.58 23.03 14.20
N ASN A 46 1.68 23.33 14.91
CA ASN A 46 2.34 24.64 14.87
C ASN A 46 3.00 24.91 13.51
N ALA A 47 3.62 23.89 12.90
CA ALA A 47 4.22 24.01 11.56
C ALA A 47 3.14 24.21 10.49
N GLN A 48 2.00 23.54 10.59
CA GLN A 48 0.86 23.76 9.70
C GLN A 48 0.28 25.18 9.86
N ALA A 49 0.21 25.71 11.08
CA ALA A 49 -0.23 27.08 11.33
C ALA A 49 0.76 28.11 10.73
N ALA A 50 2.07 27.86 10.82
CA ALA A 50 3.07 28.69 10.17
C ALA A 50 2.96 28.62 8.63
N LEU A 51 2.77 27.41 8.07
CA LEU A 51 2.57 27.22 6.63
C LEU A 51 1.36 28.01 6.12
N ARG A 52 0.25 28.07 6.89
CA ARG A 52 -0.89 28.90 6.55
C ARG A 52 -0.48 30.37 6.37
N GLY A 53 0.33 30.92 7.28
CA GLY A 53 0.82 32.30 7.17
C GLY A 53 1.65 32.53 5.90
N VAL A 54 2.56 31.58 5.60
CA VAL A 54 3.36 31.63 4.37
C VAL A 54 2.47 31.57 3.11
N MET A 55 1.43 30.73 3.10
CA MET A 55 0.49 30.66 1.98
C MET A 55 -0.24 31.98 1.77
N GLU A 56 -0.65 32.65 2.85
CA GLU A 56 -1.31 33.96 2.79
C GLU A 56 -0.37 35.07 2.30
N GLU A 57 0.90 35.07 2.73
CA GLU A 57 1.90 36.04 2.35
C GLU A 57 2.31 35.95 0.88
N TYR A 58 2.49 34.69 0.40
CA TYR A 58 3.07 34.43 -0.93
C TYR A 58 2.07 33.97 -1.99
N HIS A 59 0.76 34.10 -1.76
CA HIS A 59 -0.29 33.62 -2.67
C HIS A 59 -0.21 34.22 -4.09
N ASN A 60 0.33 35.41 -4.26
CA ASN A 60 0.49 36.05 -5.57
C ASN A 60 1.71 35.57 -6.35
N THR A 61 2.75 35.11 -5.65
CA THR A 61 4.06 34.79 -6.23
C THR A 61 4.37 33.29 -6.22
N ALA A 62 3.71 32.51 -5.36
CA ALA A 62 3.94 31.08 -5.20
C ALA A 62 2.65 30.28 -5.40
N ARG A 63 2.81 29.02 -5.85
CA ARG A 63 1.77 28.01 -5.85
C ARG A 63 2.20 26.89 -4.93
N PHE A 64 1.26 26.40 -4.13
CA PHE A 64 1.52 25.35 -3.13
C PHE A 64 0.86 24.06 -3.58
N LEU A 65 1.66 23.02 -3.76
CA LEU A 65 1.21 21.65 -3.95
C LEU A 65 1.47 20.89 -2.66
N LEU A 66 0.41 20.48 -1.99
CA LEU A 66 0.47 19.80 -0.71
C LEU A 66 0.00 18.38 -0.90
N THR A 67 0.82 17.40 -0.50
CA THR A 67 0.45 15.99 -0.53
C THR A 67 0.29 15.46 0.89
N CYS A 68 -0.67 14.57 1.09
CA CYS A 68 -0.88 13.89 2.36
C CYS A 68 -1.52 12.52 2.14
N ASN A 69 -1.19 11.57 3.00
CA ASN A 69 -1.86 10.27 3.06
C ASN A 69 -3.06 10.30 4.02
N TYR A 70 -3.04 11.20 5.00
CA TYR A 70 -4.05 11.31 6.06
C TYR A 70 -4.67 12.72 6.08
N PRO A 71 -5.68 13.01 5.23
CA PRO A 71 -6.30 14.34 5.16
C PRO A 71 -6.83 14.84 6.49
N HIS A 72 -7.31 13.94 7.37
CA HIS A 72 -7.82 14.30 8.69
C HIS A 72 -6.77 14.87 9.65
N LYS A 73 -5.46 14.67 9.35
CA LYS A 73 -4.35 15.28 10.12
C LYS A 73 -4.03 16.70 9.67
N ILE A 74 -4.62 17.17 8.57
CA ILE A 74 -4.43 18.53 8.06
C ILE A 74 -5.45 19.48 8.71
N ILE A 75 -4.97 20.62 9.19
CA ILE A 75 -5.85 21.59 9.85
C ILE A 75 -6.87 22.20 8.86
N PRO A 76 -8.11 22.50 9.30
CA PRO A 76 -9.14 23.07 8.44
C PRO A 76 -8.71 24.36 7.75
N ALA A 77 -7.83 25.14 8.39
CA ALA A 77 -7.30 26.40 7.85
C ALA A 77 -6.45 26.21 6.57
N ILE A 78 -5.78 25.07 6.39
CA ILE A 78 -5.09 24.73 5.15
C ILE A 78 -6.09 24.19 4.13
N HIS A 79 -7.00 23.31 4.54
CA HIS A 79 -8.04 22.78 3.65
C HIS A 79 -8.85 23.89 2.97
N SER A 80 -9.20 24.95 3.70
CA SER A 80 -9.97 26.07 3.15
C SER A 80 -9.22 26.94 2.12
N ARG A 81 -7.90 26.77 2.01
CA ARG A 81 -7.02 27.50 1.08
C ARG A 81 -6.52 26.68 -0.09
N CYS A 82 -6.84 25.40 -0.11
CA CYS A 82 -6.42 24.46 -1.14
C CYS A 82 -7.61 23.87 -1.87
N GLN A 83 -7.46 23.63 -3.17
CA GLN A 83 -8.34 22.74 -3.89
C GLN A 83 -7.92 21.30 -3.59
N GLY A 84 -8.77 20.53 -2.96
CA GLY A 84 -8.51 19.12 -2.66
C GLY A 84 -8.75 18.23 -3.89
N PHE A 85 -7.81 17.34 -4.15
CA PHE A 85 -7.94 16.26 -5.13
C PHE A 85 -7.71 14.96 -4.40
N HIS A 86 -8.70 14.06 -4.46
CA HIS A 86 -8.57 12.72 -3.94
C HIS A 86 -7.98 11.82 -5.01
N ILE A 87 -6.83 11.20 -4.71
CA ILE A 87 -6.20 10.22 -5.59
C ILE A 87 -6.64 8.84 -5.11
N GLU A 88 -7.46 8.19 -5.91
CA GLU A 88 -7.92 6.83 -5.65
C GLU A 88 -6.82 5.81 -5.87
N LYS A 89 -7.04 4.60 -5.34
CA LYS A 89 -6.15 3.47 -5.61
C LYS A 89 -6.21 3.15 -7.10
N VAL A 90 -5.05 2.85 -7.68
CA VAL A 90 -4.97 2.34 -9.04
C VAL A 90 -5.75 1.03 -9.14
N ASP A 91 -6.45 0.82 -10.24
CA ASP A 91 -7.11 -0.45 -10.52
C ASP A 91 -6.11 -1.61 -10.49
N ILE A 92 -6.53 -2.76 -9.94
CA ILE A 92 -5.63 -3.90 -9.75
C ILE A 92 -5.12 -4.47 -11.09
N VAL A 93 -5.92 -4.35 -12.16
CA VAL A 93 -5.53 -4.80 -13.50
C VAL A 93 -4.46 -3.88 -14.06
N GLU A 94 -4.63 -2.57 -13.96
CA GLU A 94 -3.62 -1.58 -14.36
C GLU A 94 -2.34 -1.69 -13.53
N PHE A 95 -2.49 -1.93 -12.22
CA PHE A 95 -1.37 -2.18 -11.31
C PHE A 95 -0.57 -3.42 -11.75
N THR A 96 -1.25 -4.54 -12.01
CA THR A 96 -0.63 -5.79 -12.47
C THR A 96 0.05 -5.60 -13.82
N ALA A 97 -0.62 -4.93 -14.76
CA ALA A 97 -0.07 -4.63 -16.08
C ALA A 97 1.21 -3.78 -15.99
N ARG A 98 1.26 -2.81 -15.05
CA ARG A 98 2.46 -1.99 -14.85
C ARG A 98 3.63 -2.81 -14.31
N VAL A 99 3.40 -3.69 -13.35
CA VAL A 99 4.45 -4.57 -12.81
C VAL A 99 4.94 -5.54 -13.89
N ALA A 100 4.02 -6.15 -14.66
CA ALA A 100 4.36 -7.01 -15.79
C ALA A 100 5.21 -6.28 -16.85
N THR A 101 4.86 -5.04 -17.18
CA THR A 101 5.63 -4.21 -18.12
C THR A 101 7.07 -4.01 -17.63
N ILE A 102 7.25 -3.71 -16.34
CA ILE A 102 8.59 -3.53 -15.75
C ILE A 102 9.39 -4.83 -15.85
N LEU A 103 8.79 -5.99 -15.54
CA LEU A 103 9.47 -7.29 -15.66
C LEU A 103 9.91 -7.58 -17.09
N VAL A 104 9.07 -7.28 -18.08
CA VAL A 104 9.41 -7.43 -19.52
C VAL A 104 10.55 -6.48 -19.91
N GLU A 105 10.51 -5.22 -19.48
CA GLU A 105 11.57 -4.23 -19.75
C GLU A 105 12.93 -4.64 -19.16
N GLU A 106 12.89 -5.27 -17.97
CA GLU A 106 14.08 -5.78 -17.27
C GLU A 106 14.49 -7.21 -17.72
N ASN A 107 13.83 -7.78 -18.74
CA ASN A 107 14.06 -9.13 -19.25
C ASN A 107 13.96 -10.23 -18.18
N VAL A 108 12.99 -10.11 -17.27
CA VAL A 108 12.67 -11.11 -16.26
C VAL A 108 11.54 -11.98 -16.77
N GLU A 109 11.75 -13.28 -16.85
CA GLU A 109 10.71 -14.26 -17.14
C GLU A 109 9.82 -14.47 -15.93
N PHE A 110 8.51 -14.52 -16.12
CA PHE A 110 7.56 -14.73 -15.04
C PHE A 110 6.33 -15.53 -15.50
N ASP A 111 5.77 -16.26 -14.56
CA ASP A 111 4.44 -16.84 -14.69
C ASP A 111 3.38 -15.90 -14.14
N LEU A 112 2.21 -15.85 -14.81
CA LEU A 112 1.12 -14.95 -14.43
C LEU A 112 0.54 -15.26 -13.03
N ASP A 113 0.52 -16.52 -12.64
CA ASP A 113 0.00 -16.96 -11.33
C ASP A 113 0.95 -16.53 -10.20
N THR A 114 2.25 -16.64 -10.47
CA THR A 114 3.30 -16.15 -9.57
C THR A 114 3.23 -14.63 -9.42
N LEU A 115 3.13 -13.90 -10.53
CA LEU A 115 2.96 -12.44 -10.50
C LEU A 115 1.70 -12.01 -9.73
N ASP A 116 0.57 -12.65 -9.97
CA ASP A 116 -0.69 -12.39 -9.25
C ASP A 116 -0.53 -12.57 -7.74
N THR A 117 0.25 -13.56 -7.30
CA THR A 117 0.55 -13.79 -5.88
C THR A 117 1.29 -12.58 -5.27
N PHE A 118 2.33 -12.08 -5.94
CA PHE A 118 3.07 -10.89 -5.48
C PHE A 118 2.20 -9.64 -5.47
N VAL A 119 1.41 -9.44 -6.52
CA VAL A 119 0.48 -8.31 -6.59
C VAL A 119 -0.52 -8.35 -5.44
N LYS A 120 -1.19 -9.47 -5.20
CA LYS A 120 -2.18 -9.61 -4.11
C LYS A 120 -1.59 -9.45 -2.70
N ALA A 121 -0.33 -9.79 -2.53
CA ALA A 121 0.36 -9.63 -1.25
C ALA A 121 0.76 -8.17 -0.96
N THR A 122 0.92 -7.36 -1.99
CA THR A 122 1.51 -6.02 -1.87
C THR A 122 0.58 -4.88 -2.27
N TYR A 123 -0.49 -5.15 -3.05
CA TYR A 123 -1.46 -4.14 -3.46
C TYR A 123 -2.07 -3.40 -2.25
N PRO A 124 -2.21 -2.07 -2.29
CA PRO A 124 -1.99 -1.17 -3.42
C PRO A 124 -0.61 -0.51 -3.47
N ASP A 125 0.37 -0.97 -2.73
CA ASP A 125 1.71 -0.37 -2.66
C ASP A 125 2.59 -0.87 -3.81
N LEU A 126 2.63 -0.08 -4.91
CA LEU A 126 3.43 -0.41 -6.10
C LEU A 126 4.93 -0.45 -5.80
N ARG A 127 5.43 0.43 -4.91
CA ARG A 127 6.86 0.45 -4.54
C ARG A 127 7.24 -0.83 -3.81
N LYS A 128 6.43 -1.24 -2.83
CA LYS A 128 6.61 -2.51 -2.12
C LYS A 128 6.56 -3.68 -3.09
N CYS A 129 5.60 -3.69 -4.03
CA CYS A 129 5.47 -4.73 -5.04
C CYS A 129 6.74 -4.86 -5.88
N ILE A 130 7.23 -3.77 -6.46
CA ILE A 130 8.43 -3.77 -7.31
C ILE A 130 9.64 -4.25 -6.51
N ASN A 131 9.86 -3.74 -5.29
CA ASN A 131 10.98 -4.17 -4.46
C ASN A 131 10.91 -5.67 -4.14
N THR A 132 9.71 -6.17 -3.80
CA THR A 132 9.53 -7.59 -3.45
C THR A 132 9.73 -8.48 -4.68
N VAL A 133 9.20 -8.09 -5.83
CA VAL A 133 9.41 -8.78 -7.11
C VAL A 133 10.90 -8.79 -7.49
N GLN A 134 11.60 -7.66 -7.36
CA GLN A 134 13.03 -7.57 -7.63
C GLN A 134 13.84 -8.50 -6.73
N MET A 135 13.53 -8.57 -5.44
CA MET A 135 14.20 -9.47 -4.49
C MET A 135 13.99 -10.96 -4.83
N ASN A 136 12.87 -11.30 -5.46
CA ASN A 136 12.53 -12.67 -5.83
C ASN A 136 12.80 -12.98 -7.31
N SER A 137 13.42 -12.05 -8.05
CA SER A 137 13.87 -12.27 -9.43
C SER A 137 15.29 -12.81 -9.43
N LEU A 138 15.41 -14.14 -9.45
CA LEU A 138 16.70 -14.84 -9.46
C LEU A 138 17.04 -15.32 -10.88
N SER A 139 18.25 -15.02 -11.33
CA SER A 139 18.74 -15.44 -12.67
C SER A 139 17.77 -15.07 -13.81
N ASN A 140 17.22 -13.85 -13.76
CA ASN A 140 16.23 -13.31 -14.69
C ASN A 140 14.89 -14.08 -14.73
N THR A 141 14.54 -14.78 -13.67
CA THR A 141 13.26 -15.46 -13.54
C THR A 141 12.62 -15.09 -12.22
N LEU A 142 11.33 -14.72 -12.22
CA LEU A 142 10.56 -14.49 -11.01
C LEU A 142 10.21 -15.84 -10.38
N VAL A 143 10.78 -16.10 -9.22
CA VAL A 143 10.62 -17.37 -8.49
C VAL A 143 9.53 -17.22 -7.44
N SER A 144 8.67 -18.23 -7.31
CA SER A 144 7.70 -18.30 -6.21
C SER A 144 8.41 -18.35 -4.85
N PRO A 145 7.88 -17.69 -3.80
CA PRO A 145 8.48 -17.69 -2.47
C PRO A 145 8.69 -19.07 -1.86
N SER A 146 7.82 -20.02 -2.21
CA SER A 146 7.96 -21.43 -1.80
C SER A 146 9.22 -22.13 -2.35
N GLN A 147 9.88 -21.53 -3.33
CA GLN A 147 11.10 -22.05 -3.97
C GLN A 147 12.36 -21.23 -3.64
N SER A 148 12.20 -20.10 -2.95
CA SER A 148 13.34 -19.25 -2.58
C SER A 148 13.87 -19.61 -1.20
N ASP A 149 15.13 -20.05 -1.12
CA ASP A 149 15.86 -20.31 0.14
C ASP A 149 16.17 -19.03 0.95
N THR A 150 15.61 -17.89 0.56
CA THR A 150 15.86 -16.61 1.24
C THR A 150 15.00 -16.48 2.48
N SER A 151 15.64 -16.47 3.63
CA SER A 151 15.11 -16.36 5.00
C SER A 151 14.34 -15.06 5.31
N SER A 152 13.92 -14.30 4.31
CA SER A 152 13.15 -13.06 4.40
C SER A 152 11.95 -13.02 3.47
N SER A 153 11.32 -14.18 3.17
CA SER A 153 10.07 -14.18 2.43
C SER A 153 9.01 -13.43 3.23
N ASP A 154 8.39 -12.41 2.62
CA ASP A 154 7.28 -11.70 3.25
C ASP A 154 6.15 -12.73 3.49
N TYR A 155 5.86 -13.07 4.74
CA TYR A 155 4.83 -14.05 5.14
C TYR A 155 3.48 -13.77 4.45
N LYS A 156 3.26 -12.55 3.99
CA LYS A 156 2.05 -12.16 3.25
C LYS A 156 1.96 -12.86 1.89
N ILE A 157 3.07 -13.16 1.26
CA ILE A 157 3.09 -13.86 -0.02
C ILE A 157 2.76 -15.34 0.20
N GLU A 158 3.39 -15.95 1.20
CA GLU A 158 3.09 -17.35 1.60
C GLU A 158 1.63 -17.48 2.04
N MET A 159 1.10 -16.48 2.77
CA MET A 159 -0.31 -16.39 3.11
C MET A 159 -1.21 -16.46 1.86
N VAL A 160 -0.90 -15.68 0.82
CA VAL A 160 -1.69 -15.66 -0.43
C VAL A 160 -1.66 -17.05 -1.10
N GLU A 161 -0.51 -17.70 -1.15
CA GLU A 161 -0.38 -19.06 -1.71
C GLU A 161 -1.23 -20.08 -0.93
N LEU A 162 -1.21 -20.03 0.39
CA LEU A 162 -2.01 -20.91 1.24
C LEU A 162 -3.52 -20.69 1.04
N PHE A 163 -3.96 -19.44 0.91
CA PHE A 163 -5.37 -19.12 0.60
C PHE A 163 -5.75 -19.56 -0.82
N LYS A 164 -4.89 -19.38 -1.83
CA LYS A 164 -5.10 -19.89 -3.18
C LYS A 164 -5.26 -21.43 -3.19
N ALA A 165 -4.49 -22.12 -2.35
CA ALA A 165 -4.55 -23.57 -2.20
C ALA A 165 -5.71 -24.07 -1.31
N GLY A 166 -6.54 -23.18 -0.74
CA GLY A 166 -7.64 -23.50 0.19
C GLY A 166 -7.18 -24.00 1.57
N LYS A 167 -5.89 -23.82 1.91
CA LYS A 167 -5.28 -24.29 3.17
C LYS A 167 -5.40 -23.25 4.29
N ILE A 168 -6.63 -22.89 4.66
CA ILE A 168 -6.88 -21.84 5.68
C ILE A 168 -6.28 -22.19 7.04
N SER A 169 -6.28 -23.48 7.43
CA SER A 169 -5.69 -23.91 8.70
C SER A 169 -4.18 -23.66 8.77
N ASP A 170 -3.47 -23.82 7.66
CA ASP A 170 -2.02 -23.57 7.60
C ASP A 170 -1.74 -22.07 7.50
N ALA A 171 -2.55 -21.31 6.73
CA ALA A 171 -2.51 -19.86 6.71
C ALA A 171 -2.72 -19.28 8.12
N ARG A 172 -3.65 -19.85 8.92
CA ARG A 172 -3.84 -19.45 10.32
C ARG A 172 -2.57 -19.62 11.15
N LYS A 173 -1.91 -20.79 11.05
CA LYS A 173 -0.65 -21.05 11.80
C LYS A 173 0.44 -20.05 11.42
N LEU A 174 0.59 -19.80 10.12
CA LEU A 174 1.55 -18.85 9.59
C LEU A 174 1.28 -17.44 10.14
N LEU A 175 0.05 -16.95 10.00
CA LEU A 175 -0.34 -15.61 10.44
C LEU A 175 -0.17 -15.43 11.96
N CYS A 176 -0.59 -16.41 12.76
CA CYS A 176 -0.41 -16.36 14.21
C CYS A 176 1.06 -16.38 14.65
N SER A 177 1.95 -16.96 13.86
CA SER A 177 3.37 -17.01 14.20
C SER A 177 4.20 -15.80 13.75
N GLN A 178 3.75 -15.09 12.72
CA GLN A 178 4.57 -14.06 12.06
C GLN A 178 3.94 -12.67 11.99
N ALA A 179 2.60 -12.57 11.99
CA ALA A 179 1.92 -11.29 11.88
C ALA A 179 2.08 -10.46 13.17
N ARG A 180 2.40 -9.18 13.01
CA ARG A 180 2.50 -8.24 14.13
C ARG A 180 1.13 -7.65 14.49
N PRO A 181 0.91 -7.25 15.74
CA PRO A 181 -0.36 -6.64 16.15
C PRO A 181 -0.80 -5.45 15.28
N GLU A 182 0.15 -4.64 14.81
CA GLU A 182 -0.09 -3.46 13.97
C GLU A 182 -0.56 -3.83 12.55
N GLU A 183 -0.31 -5.07 12.09
CA GLU A 183 -0.66 -5.55 10.76
C GLU A 183 -2.02 -6.25 10.71
N MET A 184 -2.65 -6.49 11.85
CA MET A 184 -3.90 -7.25 11.94
C MET A 184 -5.06 -6.60 11.17
N GLU A 185 -5.20 -5.28 11.23
CA GLU A 185 -6.24 -4.57 10.46
C GLU A 185 -6.04 -4.71 8.95
N GLU A 186 -4.77 -4.71 8.50
CA GLU A 186 -4.42 -4.90 7.09
C GLU A 186 -4.79 -6.32 6.63
N ILE A 187 -4.58 -7.32 7.47
CA ILE A 187 -4.98 -8.71 7.20
C ILE A 187 -6.52 -8.82 7.07
N TYR A 188 -7.29 -8.23 7.97
CA TYR A 188 -8.76 -8.21 7.84
C TYR A 188 -9.22 -7.54 6.56
N ARG A 189 -8.57 -6.43 6.18
CA ARG A 189 -8.87 -5.71 4.93
C ARG A 189 -8.51 -6.54 3.71
N TRP A 190 -7.40 -7.28 3.77
CA TRP A 190 -7.01 -8.20 2.71
C TRP A 190 -8.02 -9.35 2.56
N LEU A 191 -8.44 -9.96 3.65
CA LEU A 191 -9.48 -11.01 3.66
C LEU A 191 -10.78 -10.50 2.99
N TYR A 192 -11.22 -9.30 3.33
CA TYR A 192 -12.39 -8.66 2.71
C TYR A 192 -12.20 -8.40 1.20
N SER A 193 -11.01 -8.03 0.77
CA SER A 193 -10.71 -7.77 -0.65
C SER A 193 -10.59 -9.04 -1.48
N ASN A 194 -10.44 -10.20 -0.85
CA ASN A 194 -10.19 -11.49 -1.49
C ASN A 194 -11.22 -12.57 -1.09
N LEU A 195 -12.51 -12.19 -1.07
CA LEU A 195 -13.62 -13.08 -0.67
C LEU A 195 -13.75 -14.34 -1.49
N ASN A 196 -13.24 -14.34 -2.73
CA ASN A 196 -13.22 -15.50 -3.62
C ASN A 196 -12.43 -16.69 -3.05
N TYR A 197 -11.48 -16.46 -2.12
CA TYR A 197 -10.80 -17.55 -1.39
C TYR A 197 -11.57 -18.04 -0.17
N LEU A 198 -12.59 -17.29 0.29
CA LEU A 198 -13.35 -17.52 1.51
C LEU A 198 -14.77 -18.01 1.25
N GLY A 199 -15.13 -18.16 -0.01
CA GLY A 199 -16.44 -18.67 -0.42
C GLY A 199 -16.52 -18.92 -1.93
N THR A 200 -17.07 -20.08 -2.30
CA THR A 200 -17.27 -20.48 -3.70
C THR A 200 -18.57 -19.94 -4.28
N ASN A 201 -19.49 -19.47 -3.43
CA ASN A 201 -20.76 -18.89 -3.80
C ASN A 201 -21.05 -17.62 -2.99
N GLU A 202 -21.97 -16.80 -3.50
CA GLU A 202 -22.34 -15.51 -2.90
C GLU A 202 -22.76 -15.66 -1.43
N ARG A 203 -23.52 -16.69 -1.07
CA ARG A 203 -23.96 -16.93 0.31
C ARG A 203 -22.81 -17.18 1.27
N GLN A 204 -21.77 -17.90 0.84
CA GLN A 204 -20.57 -18.12 1.66
C GLN A 204 -19.74 -16.84 1.77
N GLN A 205 -19.62 -16.07 0.69
CA GLN A 205 -18.93 -14.77 0.68
C GLN A 205 -19.64 -13.76 1.61
N ASP A 206 -20.95 -13.68 1.59
CA ASP A 206 -21.73 -12.83 2.51
C ASP A 206 -21.50 -13.24 3.98
N LYS A 207 -21.51 -14.54 4.27
CA LYS A 207 -21.18 -15.02 5.62
C LYS A 207 -19.74 -14.68 6.01
N ALA A 208 -18.78 -14.78 5.08
CA ALA A 208 -17.41 -14.39 5.33
C ALA A 208 -17.29 -12.90 5.68
N ILE A 209 -18.01 -12.02 5.00
CA ILE A 209 -18.07 -10.59 5.32
C ILE A 209 -18.56 -10.37 6.76
N LEU A 210 -19.62 -11.06 7.17
CA LEU A 210 -20.14 -10.94 8.53
C LEU A 210 -19.15 -11.42 9.59
N ILE A 211 -18.44 -12.51 9.31
CA ILE A 211 -17.38 -13.04 10.18
C ILE A 211 -16.21 -12.03 10.30
N ILE A 212 -15.75 -11.49 9.18
CA ILE A 212 -14.67 -10.48 9.13
C ILE A 212 -15.08 -9.21 9.88
N LYS A 213 -16.29 -8.72 9.66
CA LYS A 213 -16.83 -7.55 10.36
C LYS A 213 -16.87 -7.77 11.86
N GLN A 214 -17.33 -8.93 12.31
CA GLN A 214 -17.35 -9.26 13.74
C GLN A 214 -15.92 -9.31 14.29
N GLY A 215 -14.99 -9.93 13.56
CA GLY A 215 -13.58 -9.96 13.96
C GLY A 215 -12.93 -8.59 14.11
N LEU A 216 -13.27 -7.64 13.23
CA LEU A 216 -12.81 -6.24 13.35
C LEU A 216 -13.37 -5.53 14.59
N VAL A 217 -14.63 -5.79 14.94
CA VAL A 217 -15.23 -5.24 16.18
C VAL A 217 -14.55 -5.86 17.39
N ASP A 218 -14.41 -7.17 17.41
CA ASP A 218 -13.78 -7.90 18.51
C ASP A 218 -12.31 -7.51 18.68
N HIS A 219 -11.61 -7.16 17.59
CA HIS A 219 -10.20 -6.72 17.61
C HIS A 219 -9.98 -5.48 18.49
N THR A 220 -10.96 -4.58 18.57
CA THR A 220 -10.86 -3.36 19.40
C THR A 220 -11.02 -3.60 20.89
N ILE A 221 -11.59 -4.74 21.28
CA ILE A 221 -11.92 -5.07 22.67
C ILE A 221 -11.21 -6.33 23.19
N CYS A 222 -10.69 -7.16 22.30
CA CYS A 222 -9.95 -8.37 22.65
C CYS A 222 -8.54 -8.01 23.16
N ALA A 223 -8.16 -8.54 24.31
CA ALA A 223 -6.84 -8.29 24.89
C ALA A 223 -5.69 -8.86 24.04
N ASP A 224 -5.96 -9.87 23.23
CA ASP A 224 -4.98 -10.54 22.38
C ASP A 224 -5.50 -10.59 20.94
N SER A 225 -4.82 -9.84 20.06
CA SER A 225 -5.16 -9.73 18.64
C SER A 225 -4.90 -11.01 17.85
N GLU A 226 -3.92 -11.82 18.28
CA GLU A 226 -3.61 -13.11 17.66
C GLU A 226 -4.74 -14.12 17.89
N ILE A 227 -5.22 -14.23 19.13
CA ILE A 227 -6.34 -15.12 19.49
C ILE A 227 -7.60 -14.73 18.72
N ASN A 228 -7.86 -13.42 18.59
CA ASN A 228 -8.99 -12.93 17.82
C ASN A 228 -8.89 -13.30 16.35
N LEU A 229 -7.74 -13.07 15.70
CA LEU A 229 -7.51 -13.42 14.31
C LEU A 229 -7.63 -14.95 14.11
N ALA A 230 -7.05 -15.75 14.99
CA ALA A 230 -7.17 -17.20 14.96
C ALA A 230 -8.62 -17.68 14.98
N ALA A 231 -9.45 -17.09 15.85
CA ALA A 231 -10.87 -17.41 15.94
C ALA A 231 -11.64 -17.05 14.66
N VAL A 232 -11.34 -15.92 14.06
CA VAL A 232 -11.92 -15.50 12.76
C VAL A 232 -11.57 -16.47 11.65
N LEU A 233 -10.30 -16.84 11.53
CA LEU A 233 -9.84 -17.78 10.48
C LEU A 233 -10.45 -19.18 10.65
N ILE A 234 -10.65 -19.65 11.88
CA ILE A 234 -11.37 -20.90 12.14
C ILE A 234 -12.82 -20.81 11.66
N ARG A 235 -13.54 -19.72 11.96
CA ARG A 235 -14.91 -19.50 11.49
C ARG A 235 -15.00 -19.44 9.98
N LEU A 236 -14.02 -18.81 9.32
CA LEU A 236 -13.94 -18.74 7.85
C LEU A 236 -13.69 -20.12 7.24
N ALA A 237 -12.81 -20.95 7.83
CA ALA A 237 -12.60 -22.32 7.39
C ALA A 237 -13.88 -23.16 7.46
N HIS A 238 -14.60 -23.13 8.57
CA HIS A 238 -15.88 -23.84 8.74
C HIS A 238 -16.97 -23.33 7.78
N ASN A 239 -16.93 -22.04 7.40
CA ASN A 239 -17.87 -21.49 6.41
C ASN A 239 -17.68 -22.09 5.01
N LEU A 240 -16.46 -22.50 4.66
CA LEU A 240 -16.18 -23.17 3.38
C LEU A 240 -16.66 -24.60 3.34
N GLU A 241 -16.68 -25.29 4.49
CA GLU A 241 -17.10 -26.68 4.63
C GLU A 241 -18.65 -26.82 4.66
N SER A 242 -19.38 -25.73 4.85
CA SER A 242 -20.84 -25.67 4.98
C SER A 242 -21.52 -25.18 3.71
#